data_58f32638d4ccbe95fbe7bdfec90bf7b7
#
_entry.id   58f32638d4ccbe95fbe7bdfec90bf7b7
#
_cell.length_a   1.000
_cell.length_b   1.000
_cell.length_c   1.000
_cell.angle_alpha   90.00
_cell.angle_beta   90.00
_cell.angle_gamma   90.00
#
_symmetry.space_group_name_H-M   'P 1'
#
loop_
_entity.id
_entity.type
_entity.pdbx_description
1 polymer ?
#
loop_
_entity_poly.entity_id
_entity_poly.type
_entity_poly.pdbx_seq_one_letter_code
_entity_poly.pdbx_strand_id
1 'polypeptide(L)'
;MYVPAHFREEDLVNIHTLVRTNPFGMLLTNSEKVPEVTHLPMMLDAGESKDSILGHLALANPHTQKIIDGTDALAVFSGIHAYISPRWYVDTNQVPTWNYQVVHAQGTLNRIEDPRLLIRLLDELSHEHESGSKKPW
;
A
#
# COMPACT_ATOMS: atom_id res chain seq x y z
N MET A 1 -10.19 10.08 -0.53
CA MET A 1 -9.79 10.49 -1.90
C MET A 1 -11.05 10.72 -2.73
N TYR A 2 -11.09 11.77 -3.58
CA TYR A 2 -12.18 11.95 -4.55
C TYR A 2 -11.99 10.99 -5.71
N VAL A 3 -13.00 10.16 -5.99
CA VAL A 3 -12.99 9.20 -7.10
C VAL A 3 -14.33 9.28 -7.82
N PRO A 4 -14.37 9.80 -9.07
CA PRO A 4 -15.59 9.75 -9.88
C PRO A 4 -16.08 8.31 -10.05
N ALA A 5 -17.40 8.10 -10.11
CA ALA A 5 -17.98 6.76 -10.12
C ALA A 5 -17.44 5.86 -11.25
N HIS A 6 -17.18 6.44 -12.43
CA HIS A 6 -16.68 5.71 -13.60
C HIS A 6 -15.19 5.34 -13.53
N PHE A 7 -14.45 5.84 -12.51
CA PHE A 7 -13.06 5.46 -12.24
C PHE A 7 -12.90 4.63 -10.98
N ARG A 8 -14.01 4.33 -10.29
CA ARG A 8 -13.98 3.55 -9.07
C ARG A 8 -13.84 2.07 -9.40
N GLU A 9 -12.81 1.44 -8.85
CA GLU A 9 -12.70 -0.01 -8.83
C GLU A 9 -13.36 -0.55 -7.56
N GLU A 10 -14.26 -1.52 -7.71
CA GLU A 10 -15.00 -2.16 -6.60
C GLU A 10 -14.75 -3.68 -6.56
N ASP A 11 -14.11 -4.23 -7.59
CA ASP A 11 -13.71 -5.62 -7.58
C ASP A 11 -12.50 -5.83 -6.67
N LEU A 12 -12.72 -6.55 -5.57
CA LEU A 12 -11.67 -6.86 -4.60
C LEU A 12 -10.51 -7.64 -5.22
N VAL A 13 -10.74 -8.46 -6.25
CA VAL A 13 -9.66 -9.19 -6.93
C VAL A 13 -8.68 -8.22 -7.59
N ASN A 14 -9.19 -7.18 -8.26
CA ASN A 14 -8.38 -6.16 -8.89
C ASN A 14 -7.65 -5.30 -7.85
N ILE A 15 -8.34 -4.92 -6.78
CA ILE A 15 -7.76 -4.13 -5.67
C ILE A 15 -6.63 -4.92 -5.00
N HIS A 16 -6.86 -6.19 -4.64
CA HIS A 16 -5.85 -7.06 -4.04
C HIS A 16 -4.66 -7.30 -4.98
N THR A 17 -4.92 -7.45 -6.28
CA THR A 17 -3.87 -7.61 -7.29
C THR A 17 -2.98 -6.37 -7.33
N LEU A 18 -3.57 -5.17 -7.34
CA LEU A 18 -2.79 -3.93 -7.34
C LEU A 18 -1.90 -3.82 -6.10
N VAL A 19 -2.44 -4.13 -4.91
CA VAL A 19 -1.66 -4.10 -3.67
C VAL A 19 -0.50 -5.10 -3.72
N ARG A 20 -0.76 -6.35 -4.12
CA ARG A 20 0.27 -7.41 -4.19
C ARG A 20 1.35 -7.12 -5.23
N THR A 21 0.98 -6.54 -6.36
CA THR A 21 1.96 -6.22 -7.42
C THR A 21 2.72 -4.91 -7.18
N ASN A 22 2.30 -4.10 -6.20
CA ASN A 22 2.96 -2.86 -5.81
C ASN A 22 3.13 -2.78 -4.28
N PRO A 23 3.87 -3.72 -3.66
CA PRO A 23 3.93 -3.87 -2.21
C PRO A 23 4.69 -2.74 -1.51
N PHE A 24 5.56 -2.00 -2.21
CA PHE A 24 6.29 -0.87 -1.64
C PHE A 24 5.43 0.38 -1.61
N GLY A 25 4.77 0.59 -0.49
CA GLY A 25 3.80 1.67 -0.30
C GLY A 25 4.22 2.70 0.73
N MET A 26 3.28 3.56 1.07
CA MET A 26 3.40 4.58 2.11
C MET A 26 2.44 4.28 3.26
N LEU A 27 2.96 4.24 4.47
CA LEU A 27 2.17 4.24 5.70
C LEU A 27 2.11 5.65 6.25
N LEU A 28 0.91 6.16 6.46
CA LEU A 28 0.65 7.49 7.00
C LEU A 28 -0.14 7.37 8.30
N THR A 29 0.25 8.15 9.31
CA THR A 29 -0.53 8.36 10.53
C THR A 29 -0.65 9.85 10.82
N ASN A 30 -1.66 10.22 11.60
CA ASN A 30 -1.82 11.59 12.04
C ASN A 30 -0.73 11.99 13.04
N SER A 31 -0.35 13.26 13.00
CA SER A 31 0.48 13.88 14.01
C SER A 31 0.02 15.32 14.27
N GLU A 32 0.57 15.98 15.28
CA GLU A 32 0.12 17.34 15.68
C GLU A 32 0.34 18.42 14.62
N LYS A 33 1.36 18.26 13.76
CA LYS A 33 1.74 19.29 12.78
C LYS A 33 1.58 18.83 11.35
N VAL A 34 2.30 17.77 10.99
CA VAL A 34 2.27 17.17 9.65
C VAL A 34 2.13 15.67 9.81
N PRO A 35 1.41 14.96 8.91
CA PRO A 35 1.32 13.51 8.98
C PRO A 35 2.71 12.86 9.01
N GLU A 36 2.87 11.82 9.83
CA GLU A 36 4.03 10.95 9.74
C GLU A 36 3.90 10.07 8.52
N VAL A 37 4.99 9.90 7.77
CA VAL A 37 5.01 9.07 6.56
C VAL A 37 6.23 8.17 6.57
N THR A 38 6.02 6.88 6.38
CA THR A 38 7.10 5.90 6.18
C THR A 38 6.84 5.11 4.92
N HIS A 39 7.86 4.98 4.06
CA HIS A 39 7.84 4.07 2.92
C HIS A 39 8.37 2.71 3.37
N LEU A 40 7.61 1.66 3.09
CA LEU A 40 7.97 0.30 3.47
C LEU A 40 7.29 -0.72 2.56
N PRO A 41 7.86 -1.92 2.40
CA PRO A 41 7.13 -3.04 1.81
C PRO A 41 6.04 -3.49 2.76
N MET A 42 4.85 -3.72 2.22
CA MET A 42 3.68 -4.18 2.96
C MET A 42 3.03 -5.35 2.22
N MET A 43 2.55 -6.31 2.97
CA MET A 43 1.93 -7.52 2.48
C MET A 43 0.44 -7.53 2.80
N LEU A 44 -0.39 -7.91 1.82
CA LEU A 44 -1.81 -8.08 2.01
C LEU A 44 -2.10 -9.51 2.49
N ASP A 45 -2.61 -9.62 3.70
CA ASP A 45 -3.21 -10.84 4.25
C ASP A 45 -4.74 -10.74 4.07
N ALA A 46 -5.25 -11.41 3.04
CA ALA A 46 -6.66 -11.42 2.71
C ALA A 46 -7.38 -12.45 3.60
N GLY A 47 -8.06 -11.96 4.63
CA GLY A 47 -8.84 -12.79 5.54
C GLY A 47 -10.26 -13.07 5.04
N GLU A 48 -10.92 -14.10 5.57
CA GLU A 48 -12.30 -14.44 5.21
C GLU A 48 -13.31 -13.33 5.56
N SER A 49 -13.06 -12.60 6.65
CA SER A 49 -13.98 -11.56 7.15
C SER A 49 -13.42 -10.15 7.06
N LYS A 50 -12.09 -10.01 7.01
CA LYS A 50 -11.41 -8.71 7.01
C LYS A 50 -10.00 -8.87 6.47
N ASP A 51 -9.64 -7.98 5.55
CA ASP A 51 -8.28 -7.86 5.07
C ASP A 51 -7.38 -7.20 6.13
N SER A 52 -6.13 -7.62 6.17
CA SER A 52 -5.08 -7.02 6.98
C SER A 52 -3.88 -6.66 6.11
N ILE A 53 -3.21 -5.58 6.45
CA ILE A 53 -1.96 -5.18 5.81
C ILE A 53 -0.85 -5.30 6.84
N LEU A 54 0.13 -6.13 6.54
CA LEU A 54 1.26 -6.42 7.40
C LEU A 54 2.50 -5.71 6.89
N GLY A 55 3.31 -5.20 7.81
CA GLY A 55 4.57 -4.55 7.47
C GLY A 55 5.47 -4.46 8.69
N HIS A 56 6.73 -4.11 8.49
CA HIS A 56 7.66 -3.91 9.60
C HIS A 56 8.40 -2.58 9.48
N LEU A 57 8.63 -1.96 10.61
CA LEU A 57 9.40 -0.72 10.73
C LEU A 57 10.60 -0.97 11.65
N ALA A 58 11.71 -0.31 11.34
CA ALA A 58 12.86 -0.33 12.23
C ALA A 58 12.49 0.29 13.59
N LEU A 59 12.95 -0.29 14.68
CA LEU A 59 12.72 0.25 16.03
C LEU A 59 13.29 1.66 16.20
N ALA A 60 14.36 2.00 15.47
CA ALA A 60 14.97 3.32 15.46
C ALA A 60 14.19 4.37 14.65
N ASN A 61 13.18 3.95 13.88
CA ASN A 61 12.34 4.89 13.15
C ASN A 61 11.45 5.68 14.13
N PRO A 62 11.52 7.03 14.15
CA PRO A 62 10.69 7.84 15.03
C PRO A 62 9.18 7.60 14.88
N HIS A 63 8.74 7.24 13.68
CA HIS A 63 7.34 6.89 13.42
C HIS A 63 6.90 5.67 14.25
N THR A 64 7.78 4.65 14.41
CA THR A 64 7.50 3.45 15.22
C THR A 64 7.18 3.80 16.68
N GLN A 65 7.87 4.80 17.24
CA GLN A 65 7.68 5.21 18.62
C GLN A 65 6.34 5.94 18.86
N LYS A 66 5.72 6.45 17.80
CA LYS A 66 4.43 7.16 17.85
C LYS A 66 3.23 6.25 17.61
N ILE A 67 3.46 5.04 17.09
CA ILE A 67 2.41 4.06 16.84
C ILE A 67 2.05 3.36 18.16
N ILE A 68 0.79 3.47 18.53
CA ILE A 68 0.16 2.70 19.62
C ILE A 68 -1.01 1.91 19.02
N ASP A 69 -1.44 0.85 19.69
CA ASP A 69 -2.58 0.05 19.25
C ASP A 69 -3.84 0.92 19.13
N GLY A 70 -4.55 0.76 18.03
CA GLY A 70 -5.70 1.58 17.68
C GLY A 70 -5.37 2.90 16.97
N THR A 71 -4.09 3.19 16.66
CA THR A 71 -3.73 4.38 15.87
C THR A 71 -4.36 4.30 14.48
N ASP A 72 -5.13 5.32 14.10
CA ASP A 72 -5.67 5.46 12.75
C ASP A 72 -4.55 5.61 11.73
N ALA A 73 -4.66 4.87 10.63
CA ALA A 73 -3.65 4.85 9.59
C ALA A 73 -4.25 4.78 8.18
N LEU A 74 -3.46 5.26 7.25
CA LEU A 74 -3.70 5.14 5.82
C LEU A 74 -2.48 4.48 5.17
N ALA A 75 -2.68 3.32 4.53
CA ALA A 75 -1.69 2.74 3.63
C ALA A 75 -2.04 3.11 2.19
N VAL A 76 -1.04 3.57 1.43
CA VAL A 76 -1.19 3.98 0.03
C VAL A 76 -0.30 3.12 -0.85
N PHE A 77 -0.92 2.48 -1.84
CA PHE A 77 -0.25 1.67 -2.85
C PHE A 77 -0.46 2.31 -4.21
N SER A 78 0.62 2.55 -4.93
CA SER A 78 0.60 3.21 -6.24
C SER A 78 1.00 2.23 -7.33
N GLY A 79 0.10 2.01 -8.28
CA GLY A 79 0.37 1.25 -9.49
C GLY A 79 0.91 2.12 -10.62
N ILE A 80 0.64 1.69 -11.84
CA ILE A 80 1.05 2.42 -13.03
C ILE A 80 0.37 3.78 -13.13
N HIS A 81 1.07 4.74 -13.69
CA HIS A 81 0.54 6.06 -14.00
C HIS A 81 1.15 6.61 -15.28
N ALA A 82 0.38 7.41 -16.02
CA ALA A 82 0.85 8.02 -17.26
C ALA A 82 0.16 9.36 -17.53
N TYR A 83 0.92 10.28 -18.10
CA TYR A 83 0.36 11.47 -18.73
C TYR A 83 -0.34 11.09 -20.02
N ILE A 84 -1.55 11.59 -20.25
CA ILE A 84 -2.35 11.37 -21.44
C ILE A 84 -2.43 12.66 -22.23
N SER A 85 -1.80 12.67 -23.40
CA SER A 85 -1.77 13.84 -24.26
C SER A 85 -3.07 13.99 -25.05
N PRO A 86 -3.61 15.22 -25.15
CA PRO A 86 -4.74 15.52 -26.06
C PRO A 86 -4.47 15.15 -27.52
N ARG A 87 -3.19 15.10 -27.92
CA ARG A 87 -2.77 14.75 -29.29
C ARG A 87 -3.09 13.31 -29.70
N TRP A 88 -3.42 12.45 -28.73
CA TRP A 88 -3.74 11.04 -28.96
C TRP A 88 -5.23 10.80 -29.27
N TYR A 89 -6.05 11.83 -29.08
CA TYR A 89 -7.48 11.76 -29.34
C TYR A 89 -7.81 12.27 -30.75
N VAL A 90 -8.86 11.73 -31.33
CA VAL A 90 -9.40 12.21 -32.63
C VAL A 90 -10.13 13.54 -32.44
N ASP A 91 -10.79 13.72 -31.29
CA ASP A 91 -11.48 14.95 -30.92
C ASP A 91 -10.47 15.99 -30.38
N THR A 92 -10.52 17.20 -30.95
CA THR A 92 -9.61 18.30 -30.60
C THR A 92 -9.99 19.03 -29.30
N ASN A 93 -11.17 18.77 -28.73
CA ASN A 93 -11.66 19.40 -27.50
C ASN A 93 -11.22 18.66 -26.22
N GLN A 94 -10.20 17.85 -26.29
CA GLN A 94 -9.68 17.12 -25.15
C GLN A 94 -8.65 17.95 -24.38
N VAL A 95 -8.61 17.73 -23.05
CA VAL A 95 -7.63 18.35 -22.17
C VAL A 95 -6.54 17.34 -21.75
N PRO A 96 -5.32 17.81 -21.46
CA PRO A 96 -4.30 16.94 -20.89
C PRO A 96 -4.76 16.41 -19.53
N THR A 97 -4.45 15.13 -19.26
CA THR A 97 -4.79 14.49 -18.00
C THR A 97 -3.74 13.47 -17.57
N TRP A 98 -3.92 12.89 -16.40
CA TRP A 98 -3.16 11.75 -15.90
C TRP A 98 -4.11 10.58 -15.65
N ASN A 99 -3.76 9.42 -16.16
CA ASN A 99 -4.35 8.16 -15.73
C ASN A 99 -3.42 7.52 -14.71
N TYR A 100 -3.98 6.99 -13.64
CA TYR A 100 -3.22 6.35 -12.57
C TYR A 100 -4.06 5.32 -11.83
N GLN A 101 -3.38 4.40 -11.19
CA GLN A 101 -3.98 3.42 -10.30
C GLN A 101 -3.43 3.65 -8.90
N VAL A 102 -4.32 3.70 -7.91
CA VAL A 102 -3.93 3.86 -6.51
C VAL A 102 -4.95 3.19 -5.60
N VAL A 103 -4.48 2.53 -4.55
CA VAL A 103 -5.32 2.01 -3.48
C VAL A 103 -4.99 2.77 -2.19
N HIS A 104 -6.04 3.25 -1.52
CA HIS A 104 -6.00 3.82 -0.20
C HIS A 104 -6.69 2.86 0.77
N ALA A 105 -5.93 2.15 1.58
CA ALA A 105 -6.42 1.28 2.63
C ALA A 105 -6.42 2.01 3.97
N GLN A 106 -7.60 2.20 4.55
CA GLN A 106 -7.79 2.86 5.83
C GLN A 106 -8.08 1.82 6.92
N GLY A 107 -7.49 1.99 8.06
CA GLY A 107 -7.68 1.10 9.19
C GLY A 107 -6.98 1.58 10.45
N THR A 108 -6.87 0.69 11.42
CA THR A 108 -6.15 0.93 12.67
C THR A 108 -4.92 0.04 12.75
N LEU A 109 -3.84 0.57 13.28
CA LEU A 109 -2.61 -0.17 13.52
C LEU A 109 -2.71 -0.96 14.82
N ASN A 110 -2.20 -2.19 14.79
CA ASN A 110 -1.95 -2.99 15.98
C ASN A 110 -0.52 -3.52 15.90
N ARG A 111 0.22 -3.37 16.99
CA ARG A 111 1.61 -3.85 17.04
C ARG A 111 1.63 -5.36 17.22
N ILE A 112 2.49 -6.02 16.46
CA ILE A 112 2.76 -7.45 16.64
C ILE A 112 4.00 -7.58 17.52
N GLU A 113 3.80 -8.07 18.74
CA GLU A 113 4.87 -8.26 19.72
C GLU A 113 5.39 -9.70 19.78
N ASP A 114 4.66 -10.68 19.18
CA ASP A 114 5.11 -12.08 19.13
C ASP A 114 6.29 -12.22 18.14
N PRO A 115 7.51 -12.57 18.60
CA PRO A 115 8.67 -12.72 17.73
C PRO A 115 8.48 -13.78 16.65
N ARG A 116 7.65 -14.80 16.90
CA ARG A 116 7.40 -15.89 15.92
C ARG A 116 6.57 -15.37 14.74
N LEU A 117 5.59 -14.50 15.00
CA LEU A 117 4.82 -13.85 13.94
C LEU A 117 5.68 -12.87 13.13
N LEU A 118 6.59 -12.15 13.80
CA LEU A 118 7.53 -11.26 13.12
C LEU A 118 8.48 -12.03 12.20
N ILE A 119 9.08 -13.13 12.70
CA ILE A 119 9.95 -13.99 11.89
C ILE A 119 9.19 -14.53 10.68
N ARG A 120 7.99 -15.07 10.90
CA ARG A 120 7.13 -15.56 9.81
C ARG A 120 6.86 -14.49 8.75
N LEU A 121 6.51 -13.26 9.17
CA LEU A 121 6.29 -12.15 8.25
C LEU A 121 7.53 -11.83 7.41
N LEU A 122 8.72 -11.81 8.03
CA LEU A 122 9.98 -11.55 7.34
C LEU A 122 10.32 -12.69 6.34
N ASP A 123 10.08 -13.93 6.72
CA ASP A 123 10.29 -15.10 5.84
C ASP A 123 9.34 -15.05 4.64
N GLU A 124 8.05 -14.74 4.86
CA GLU A 124 7.04 -14.64 3.80
C GLU A 124 7.37 -13.48 2.83
N LEU A 125 7.75 -12.29 3.35
CA LEU A 125 8.21 -11.17 2.53
C LEU A 125 9.46 -11.52 1.70
N SER A 126 10.43 -12.18 2.32
CA SER A 126 11.66 -12.61 1.62
C SER A 126 11.32 -13.61 0.54
N HIS A 127 10.49 -14.61 0.83
CA HIS A 127 10.08 -15.62 -0.13
C HIS A 127 9.34 -15.02 -1.32
N GLU A 128 8.43 -14.08 -1.10
CA GLU A 128 7.67 -13.41 -2.18
C GLU A 128 8.61 -12.72 -3.18
N HIS A 129 9.67 -12.05 -2.67
CA HIS A 129 10.60 -11.30 -3.52
C HIS A 129 11.75 -12.14 -4.09
N GLU A 130 12.11 -13.25 -3.44
CA GLU A 130 13.25 -14.08 -3.82
C GLU A 130 12.85 -15.36 -4.59
N SER A 131 11.56 -15.73 -4.62
CA SER A 131 11.08 -16.98 -5.22
C SER A 131 11.43 -17.14 -6.71
N GLY A 132 11.66 -16.05 -7.43
CA GLY A 132 12.14 -16.06 -8.83
C GLY A 132 13.65 -16.11 -8.99
N SER A 133 14.43 -16.06 -7.91
CA SER A 133 15.88 -16.07 -7.94
C SER A 133 16.44 -17.48 -8.11
N LYS A 134 17.54 -17.63 -8.90
CA LYS A 134 18.27 -18.91 -9.00
C LYS A 134 18.97 -19.31 -7.69
N LYS A 135 19.18 -18.38 -6.78
CA LYS A 135 19.74 -18.58 -5.43
C LYS A 135 18.99 -17.65 -4.49
N PRO A 136 17.81 -18.06 -3.98
CA PRO A 136 17.08 -17.26 -2.96
C PRO A 136 17.92 -17.15 -1.68
N TRP A 137 17.76 -16.06 -1.02
CA TRP A 137 18.44 -15.73 0.26
C TRP A 137 17.89 -16.57 1.40
#